data_890a91b2db7504659e69c0fe966e6214
#
_entry.id   890a91b2db7504659e69c0fe966e6214
#
_cell.length_a   1.000
_cell.length_b   1.000
_cell.length_c   1.000
_cell.angle_alpha   90.00
_cell.angle_beta   90.00
_cell.angle_gamma   90.00
#
_symmetry.space_group_name_H-M   'P 1'
#
loop_
_entity.id
_entity.type
_entity.pdbx_description
1 polymer ?
#
loop_
_entity_poly.entity_id
_entity_poly.type
_entity_poly.pdbx_seq_one_letter_code
_entity_poly.pdbx_strand_id
1 'polypeptide(L)'
;MAIRNIRYYIDPGTALPHIHNHDVFEDEVEQVLAKPGEDRQGDEGSRVAIGQTEVGRYLRVIYVPDPEPGNVFVITAYELHGKTLAAYRRRRRRRQK
;
A
#
# COMPACT_ATOMS: atom_id res chain seq x y z
N MET A 1 8.73 10.06 6.35
CA MET A 1 9.90 9.71 5.52
C MET A 1 9.50 9.75 4.06
N ALA A 2 10.28 10.39 3.23
CA ALA A 2 9.99 10.44 1.79
C ALA A 2 10.41 9.13 1.12
N ILE A 3 9.50 8.56 0.36
CA ILE A 3 9.80 7.37 -0.45
C ILE A 3 10.55 7.83 -1.69
N ARG A 4 11.71 7.23 -1.94
CA ARG A 4 12.59 7.62 -3.04
C ARG A 4 12.62 6.62 -4.17
N ASN A 5 12.51 5.33 -3.83
CA ASN A 5 12.62 4.26 -4.81
C ASN A 5 11.73 3.11 -4.40
N ILE A 6 10.88 2.67 -5.32
CA ILE A 6 9.93 1.58 -5.05
C ILE A 6 10.23 0.44 -6.01
N ARG A 7 10.51 -0.74 -5.44
CA ARG A 7 10.62 -1.97 -6.21
C ARG A 7 9.38 -2.81 -5.95
N TYR A 8 9.07 -3.69 -6.87
CA TYR A 8 7.85 -4.49 -6.80
C TYR A 8 8.19 -5.96 -6.93
N TYR A 9 7.48 -6.79 -6.17
CA TYR A 9 7.56 -8.23 -6.36
C TYR A 9 7.00 -8.58 -7.73
N ILE A 10 7.81 -9.27 -8.53
CA ILE A 10 7.43 -9.68 -9.89
C ILE A 10 6.85 -11.08 -9.83
N ASP A 11 5.63 -11.24 -10.32
CA ASP A 11 4.96 -12.52 -10.36
C ASP A 11 5.64 -13.40 -11.42
N PRO A 12 6.16 -14.58 -11.04
CA PRO A 12 6.85 -15.43 -12.02
C PRO A 12 5.94 -15.99 -13.11
N GLY A 13 4.63 -16.05 -12.85
CA GLY A 13 3.68 -16.53 -13.84
C GLY A 13 3.39 -15.53 -14.95
N THR A 14 3.50 -14.24 -14.67
CA THR A 14 3.19 -13.18 -15.64
C THR A 14 4.40 -12.35 -16.04
N ALA A 15 5.48 -12.40 -15.26
CA ALA A 15 6.67 -11.55 -15.40
C ALA A 15 6.33 -10.06 -15.23
N LEU A 16 5.23 -9.75 -14.55
CA LEU A 16 4.79 -8.39 -14.26
C LEU A 16 4.64 -8.22 -12.75
N PRO A 17 4.61 -6.97 -12.26
CA PRO A 17 4.39 -6.76 -10.83
C PRO A 17 3.12 -7.47 -10.35
N HIS A 18 3.24 -8.15 -9.21
CA HIS A 18 2.12 -8.93 -8.66
C HIS A 18 0.87 -8.07 -8.39
N ILE A 19 1.07 -6.79 -8.10
CA ILE A 19 -0.06 -5.89 -7.87
C ILE A 19 -1.03 -5.85 -9.05
N HIS A 20 -0.53 -6.08 -10.28
CA HIS A 20 -1.39 -6.09 -11.47
C HIS A 20 -2.43 -7.21 -11.41
N ASN A 21 -2.16 -8.30 -10.69
CA ASN A 21 -3.12 -9.38 -10.51
C ASN A 21 -4.36 -8.95 -9.73
N HIS A 22 -4.26 -7.84 -9.01
CA HIS A 22 -5.36 -7.27 -8.23
C HIS A 22 -5.87 -5.97 -8.85
N ASP A 23 -5.57 -5.72 -10.11
CA ASP A 23 -5.96 -4.49 -10.82
C ASP A 23 -5.47 -3.23 -10.12
N VAL A 24 -4.28 -3.31 -9.55
CA VAL A 24 -3.59 -2.17 -8.94
C VAL A 24 -2.33 -1.90 -9.75
N PHE A 25 -2.04 -0.62 -9.97
CA PHE A 25 -0.91 -0.22 -10.80
C PHE A 25 0.07 0.64 -10.00
N GLU A 26 1.29 0.76 -10.54
CA GLU A 26 2.40 1.38 -9.80
C GLU A 26 2.11 2.81 -9.38
N ASP A 27 1.48 3.60 -10.27
CA ASP A 27 1.15 4.99 -9.92
C ASP A 27 0.18 5.07 -8.74
N GLU A 28 -0.73 4.11 -8.63
CA GLU A 28 -1.67 4.07 -7.51
C GLU A 28 -0.97 3.75 -6.20
N VAL A 29 -0.04 2.80 -6.23
CA VAL A 29 0.78 2.47 -5.05
C VAL A 29 1.60 3.69 -4.62
N GLU A 30 2.19 4.39 -5.58
CA GLU A 30 2.96 5.59 -5.30
C GLU A 30 2.13 6.65 -4.61
N GLN A 31 0.89 6.83 -5.03
CA GLN A 31 -0.03 7.79 -4.40
C GLN A 31 -0.30 7.43 -2.94
N VAL A 32 -0.58 6.16 -2.67
CA VAL A 32 -0.85 5.71 -1.31
C VAL A 32 0.39 5.85 -0.43
N LEU A 33 1.56 5.45 -0.91
CA LEU A 33 2.79 5.51 -0.11
C LEU A 33 3.25 6.94 0.12
N ALA A 34 2.95 7.86 -0.80
CA ALA A 34 3.30 9.26 -0.63
C ALA A 34 2.47 9.93 0.45
N LYS A 35 1.23 9.48 0.64
CA LYS A 35 0.30 10.12 1.57
C LYS A 35 -0.64 9.09 2.18
N PRO A 36 -0.11 8.18 3.01
CA PRO A 36 -0.95 7.13 3.59
C PRO A 36 -1.89 7.68 4.65
N GLY A 37 -3.09 7.11 4.72
CA GLY A 37 -4.00 7.37 5.81
C GLY A 37 -3.64 6.56 7.04
N GLU A 38 -3.09 5.37 6.83
CA GLU A 38 -2.56 4.49 7.88
C GLU A 38 -1.27 3.87 7.37
N ASP A 39 -0.32 3.69 8.26
CA ASP A 39 0.91 2.96 7.96
C ASP A 39 1.36 2.33 9.25
N ARG A 40 1.23 1.00 9.35
CA ARG A 40 1.50 0.29 10.58
C ARG A 40 2.33 -0.95 10.32
N GLN A 41 2.90 -1.48 11.38
CA GLN A 41 3.70 -2.70 11.32
C GLN A 41 2.81 -3.89 10.97
N GLY A 42 3.27 -4.70 10.03
CA GLY A 42 2.63 -5.96 9.66
C GLY A 42 3.44 -7.15 10.15
N ASP A 43 3.29 -8.28 9.47
CA ASP A 43 3.95 -9.53 9.86
C ASP A 43 5.36 -9.58 9.28
N GLU A 44 6.28 -10.20 10.04
CA GLU A 44 7.61 -10.57 9.56
C GLU A 44 8.40 -9.41 8.96
N GLY A 45 8.37 -8.26 9.64
CA GLY A 45 9.13 -7.09 9.19
C GLY A 45 8.48 -6.29 8.08
N SER A 46 7.26 -6.65 7.68
CA SER A 46 6.53 -5.88 6.68
C SER A 46 5.81 -4.70 7.33
N ARG A 47 5.32 -3.82 6.47
CA ARG A 47 4.44 -2.74 6.87
C ARG A 47 3.19 -2.75 5.99
N VAL A 48 2.12 -2.23 6.54
CA VAL A 48 0.82 -2.15 5.85
C VAL A 48 0.42 -0.69 5.78
N ALA A 49 0.36 -0.16 4.58
CA ALA A 49 -0.12 1.20 4.34
C ALA A 49 -1.51 1.13 3.70
N ILE A 50 -2.42 1.96 4.20
CA ILE A 50 -3.75 2.09 3.63
C ILE A 50 -3.97 3.55 3.28
N GLY A 51 -4.50 3.81 2.09
CA GLY A 51 -4.78 5.16 1.68
C GLY A 51 -5.71 5.21 0.50
N GLN A 52 -6.05 6.42 0.11
CA GLN A 52 -6.97 6.66 -0.99
C GLN A 52 -6.19 7.23 -2.17
N THR A 53 -6.42 6.68 -3.36
CA THR A 53 -5.82 7.21 -4.57
C THR A 53 -6.52 8.50 -5.00
N GLU A 54 -5.93 9.21 -5.95
CA GLU A 54 -6.50 10.46 -6.47
C GLU A 54 -7.88 10.27 -7.08
N VAL A 55 -8.13 9.08 -7.65
CA VAL A 55 -9.45 8.77 -8.24
C VAL A 55 -10.42 8.17 -7.22
N GLY A 56 -10.02 8.07 -5.96
CA GLY A 56 -10.93 7.67 -4.90
C GLY A 56 -10.91 6.20 -4.50
N ARG A 57 -10.00 5.40 -5.04
CA ARG A 57 -9.89 4.00 -4.63
C ARG A 57 -9.16 3.89 -3.30
N TYR A 58 -9.65 3.03 -2.41
CA TYR A 58 -8.97 2.74 -1.14
C TYR A 58 -8.15 1.48 -1.33
N LEU A 59 -6.83 1.61 -1.14
CA LEU A 59 -5.90 0.50 -1.35
C LEU A 59 -5.16 0.15 -0.08
N ARG A 60 -4.85 -1.13 0.05
CA ARG A 60 -3.97 -1.66 1.09
C ARG A 60 -2.68 -2.11 0.39
N VAL A 61 -1.56 -1.54 0.82
CA VAL A 61 -0.24 -1.84 0.25
C VAL A 61 0.60 -2.51 1.31
N ILE A 62 1.13 -3.70 1.00
CA ILE A 62 2.01 -4.42 1.90
C ILE A 62 3.43 -4.32 1.34
N TYR A 63 4.34 -3.78 2.14
CA TYR A 63 5.69 -3.51 1.68
C TYR A 63 6.70 -3.75 2.78
N VAL A 64 7.97 -3.88 2.38
CA VAL A 64 9.10 -4.02 3.30
C VAL A 64 10.05 -2.86 3.06
N PRO A 65 10.34 -2.06 4.09
CA PRO A 65 11.37 -1.03 3.94
C PRO A 65 12.74 -1.69 3.76
N ASP A 66 13.54 -1.16 2.83
CA ASP A 66 14.92 -1.58 2.71
C ASP A 66 15.75 -0.99 3.83
N PRO A 67 16.92 -1.55 4.15
CA PRO A 67 17.82 -0.93 5.12
C PRO A 67 18.18 0.50 4.75
N GLU A 68 18.28 0.80 3.46
CA GLU A 68 18.57 2.15 3.01
C GLU A 68 17.30 2.99 3.07
N PRO A 69 17.31 4.12 3.81
CA PRO A 69 16.11 4.94 3.99
C PRO A 69 15.52 5.42 2.67
N GLY A 70 14.20 5.37 2.56
CA GLY A 70 13.49 5.84 1.39
C GLY A 70 13.27 4.78 0.32
N ASN A 71 13.93 3.63 0.41
CA ASN A 71 13.74 2.55 -0.54
C ASN A 71 12.83 1.50 0.06
N VAL A 72 11.83 1.06 -0.72
CA VAL A 72 10.86 0.06 -0.26
C VAL A 72 10.64 -1.00 -1.33
N PHE A 73 10.26 -2.19 -0.87
CA PHE A 73 9.90 -3.30 -1.74
C PHE A 73 8.43 -3.65 -1.52
N VAL A 74 7.61 -3.45 -2.53
CA VAL A 74 6.17 -3.72 -2.46
C VAL A 74 5.92 -5.19 -2.78
N ILE A 75 5.35 -5.90 -1.81
CA ILE A 75 5.02 -7.31 -1.97
C ILE A 75 3.71 -7.46 -2.74
N THR A 76 2.67 -6.75 -2.31
CA THR A 76 1.37 -6.80 -2.96
C THR A 76 0.55 -5.56 -2.59
N ALA A 77 -0.52 -5.35 -3.34
CA ALA A 77 -1.48 -4.30 -3.04
C ALA A 77 -2.84 -4.70 -3.61
N TYR A 78 -3.90 -4.32 -2.91
CA TYR A 78 -5.25 -4.64 -3.37
C TYR A 78 -6.25 -3.63 -2.81
N GLU A 79 -7.42 -3.60 -3.43
CA GLU A 79 -8.47 -2.66 -3.04
C GLU A 79 -9.21 -3.16 -1.81
N LEU A 80 -9.52 -2.23 -0.90
CA LEU A 80 -10.33 -2.54 0.28
C LEU A 80 -11.79 -2.55 -0.08
N HIS A 81 -12.52 -3.53 0.48
CA HIS A 81 -13.95 -3.68 0.29
C HIS A 81 -14.63 -4.01 1.62
N GLY A 82 -15.94 -3.81 1.66
CA GLY A 82 -16.79 -4.33 2.72
C GLY A 82 -16.34 -3.94 4.12
N LYS A 83 -16.24 -4.95 4.98
CA LYS A 83 -15.95 -4.73 6.40
C LYS A 83 -14.59 -4.08 6.65
N THR A 84 -13.59 -4.46 5.86
CA THR A 84 -12.24 -3.89 6.04
C THR A 84 -12.23 -2.41 5.67
N LEU A 85 -12.94 -2.03 4.62
CA LEU A 85 -13.06 -0.63 4.25
C LEU A 85 -13.83 0.16 5.31
N ALA A 86 -14.94 -0.40 5.79
CA ALA A 86 -15.73 0.26 6.83
C ALA A 86 -14.92 0.46 8.11
N ALA A 87 -14.12 -0.56 8.49
CA ALA A 87 -13.27 -0.45 9.68
C ALA A 87 -12.21 0.64 9.52
N TYR A 88 -11.59 0.72 8.35
CA TYR A 88 -10.60 1.74 8.06
C TYR A 88 -11.22 3.15 8.16
N ARG A 89 -12.40 3.33 7.56
CA ARG A 89 -13.09 4.62 7.60
C ARG A 89 -13.44 5.03 9.02
N ARG A 90 -13.83 4.08 9.88
CA ARG A 90 -14.11 4.37 11.29
C ARG A 90 -12.85 4.83 12.01
N ARG A 91 -11.73 4.17 11.78
CA ARG A 91 -10.46 4.56 12.41
C ARG A 91 -10.05 5.96 11.97
N ARG A 92 -10.24 6.29 10.70
CA ARG A 92 -9.91 7.62 10.18
C ARG A 92 -10.75 8.70 10.83
N ARG A 93 -12.04 8.46 11.00
CA ARG A 93 -12.93 9.44 11.66
C ARG A 93 -12.51 9.71 13.09
N ARG A 94 -12.11 8.66 13.83
CA ARG A 94 -11.64 8.83 15.21
C ARG A 94 -10.38 9.69 15.28
N ARG A 95 -9.49 9.51 14.33
CA ARG A 95 -8.19 10.20 14.35
C ARG A 95 -8.30 11.66 13.96
N GLN A 96 -9.39 12.04 13.32
CA GLN A 96 -9.59 13.41 12.87
C GLN A 96 -10.25 14.31 13.90
N LYS A 97 -10.61 13.78 15.05
CA LYS A 97 -11.20 14.58 16.13
C LYS A 97 -10.18 15.44 16.83
#